data_53d55a30757445d7a103a45b50efb7c0
#
_entry.id   53d55a30757445d7a103a45b50efb7c0
#
_cell.length_a   1.000
_cell.length_b   1.000
_cell.length_c   1.000
_cell.angle_alpha   90.00
_cell.angle_beta   90.00
_cell.angle_gamma   90.00
#
_symmetry.space_group_name_H-M   'P 1'
#
loop_
_entity.id
_entity.type
_entity.pdbx_description
1 polymer ?
#
loop_
_entity_poly.entity_id
_entity_poly.type
_entity_poly.pdbx_seq_one_letter_code
_entity_poly.pdbx_strand_id
1 'polypeptide(L)'
;METVLVKQLYRETEKFAGQEVKISGWVRTLRASNKFGFIEVNDGSFFKNIQVVFGAELENFKEISKYAISSSISVEGEVVITENAKQPFEIHAKKVVLEGKSDADYPLQKKRHTFEYLRSIAHLRPRSNAFSAVFRVRSLAAYAIHKFFQDQGFVYVHTPIITGSDCEGAGEMFRVTTLDMDNLPKDEQGNIDYKEDFFGKESNLTVSGQLEAEIYALAFRNVYTFGPTFRAENSNTARHASEFWMIEPEMAFAELKDYMDVAEEMVKYIINYVRENAPEEMEFFNKFIDKGLLERLDNVVNSNFARISYTEAVEMLQKSGAKFEYPVEWGIDLQTEHERYLTEEIYKKPVFVTDYPKDIKAFYMRMNEDNKTVAAADLLVPGIGEIIGGSQREERLDVLEARMAELGLNKEDYWWYLELRKYGETKHAGYGLGFERMIMYLTGISNIRDVLPFPRTPGVAEF
;
A
#
# COMPACT_ATOMS: atom_id res chain seq x y z
N MET A 1 29.04 0.53 -27.80
CA MET A 1 29.05 -0.14 -26.48
C MET A 1 27.62 -0.22 -26.00
N GLU A 2 27.19 -1.38 -25.51
CA GLU A 2 25.83 -1.56 -24.96
C GLU A 2 25.74 -0.89 -23.58
N THR A 3 24.58 -0.30 -23.27
CA THR A 3 24.34 0.32 -21.97
C THR A 3 24.04 -0.76 -20.92
N VAL A 4 24.78 -0.76 -19.82
CA VAL A 4 24.64 -1.69 -18.69
C VAL A 4 23.90 -0.98 -17.53
N LEU A 5 23.01 -1.69 -16.85
CA LEU A 5 22.31 -1.15 -15.69
C LEU A 5 23.19 -1.23 -14.43
N VAL A 6 23.11 -0.20 -13.58
CA VAL A 6 23.81 -0.17 -12.28
C VAL A 6 23.44 -1.39 -11.44
N LYS A 7 22.19 -1.86 -11.47
CA LYS A 7 21.74 -3.09 -10.83
C LYS A 7 22.53 -4.32 -11.28
N GLN A 8 22.84 -4.45 -12.58
CA GLN A 8 23.62 -5.57 -13.11
C GLN A 8 25.08 -5.51 -12.61
N LEU A 9 25.68 -4.32 -12.60
CA LEU A 9 27.02 -4.12 -12.07
C LEU A 9 27.15 -4.54 -10.59
N TYR A 10 26.17 -4.21 -9.76
CA TYR A 10 26.16 -4.63 -8.35
C TYR A 10 25.91 -6.13 -8.15
N ARG A 11 25.11 -6.76 -9.00
CA ARG A 11 24.77 -8.19 -8.88
C ARG A 11 25.81 -9.12 -9.51
N GLU A 12 26.50 -8.66 -10.54
CA GLU A 12 27.44 -9.45 -11.34
C GLU A 12 28.82 -8.75 -11.37
N THR A 13 29.26 -8.14 -10.25
CA THR A 13 30.45 -7.29 -10.17
C THR A 13 31.69 -7.97 -10.76
N GLU A 14 31.92 -9.24 -10.43
CA GLU A 14 33.09 -10.00 -10.93
C GLU A 14 33.09 -10.15 -12.45
N LYS A 15 31.93 -10.29 -13.06
CA LYS A 15 31.79 -10.40 -14.53
C LYS A 15 32.23 -9.13 -15.24
N PHE A 16 32.00 -7.97 -14.63
CA PHE A 16 32.30 -6.67 -15.23
C PHE A 16 33.67 -6.11 -14.83
N ALA A 17 34.36 -6.73 -13.89
CA ALA A 17 35.66 -6.29 -13.42
C ALA A 17 36.68 -6.15 -14.59
N GLY A 18 37.26 -4.96 -14.73
CA GLY A 18 38.20 -4.64 -15.83
C GLY A 18 37.55 -4.47 -17.21
N GLN A 19 36.23 -4.55 -17.32
CA GLN A 19 35.54 -4.34 -18.58
C GLN A 19 35.16 -2.87 -18.79
N GLU A 20 35.13 -2.47 -20.05
CA GLU A 20 34.55 -1.18 -20.43
C GLU A 20 33.05 -1.28 -20.53
N VAL A 21 32.36 -0.38 -19.84
CA VAL A 21 30.89 -0.31 -19.79
C VAL A 21 30.41 1.10 -20.15
N LYS A 22 29.17 1.18 -20.60
CA LYS A 22 28.43 2.43 -20.73
C LYS A 22 27.27 2.41 -19.72
N ILE A 23 27.15 3.47 -18.93
CA ILE A 23 25.99 3.73 -18.08
C ILE A 23 25.39 5.09 -18.43
N SER A 24 24.09 5.26 -18.17
CA SER A 24 23.40 6.56 -18.27
C SER A 24 22.56 6.79 -17.03
N GLY A 25 22.57 7.97 -16.48
CA GLY A 25 21.84 8.27 -15.24
C GLY A 25 21.92 9.73 -14.85
N TRP A 26 21.51 10.00 -13.63
CA TRP A 26 21.45 11.35 -13.07
C TRP A 26 22.52 11.57 -12.02
N VAL A 27 23.15 12.74 -12.06
CA VAL A 27 24.12 13.19 -11.07
C VAL A 27 23.45 13.36 -9.71
N ARG A 28 23.92 12.60 -8.71
CA ARG A 28 23.46 12.71 -7.31
C ARG A 28 24.35 13.61 -6.49
N THR A 29 25.64 13.47 -6.65
CA THR A 29 26.65 14.34 -6.08
C THR A 29 27.83 14.47 -7.04
N LEU A 30 28.51 15.62 -6.96
CA LEU A 30 29.75 15.84 -7.69
C LEU A 30 30.77 16.54 -6.77
N ARG A 31 32.01 16.09 -6.83
CA ARG A 31 33.15 16.71 -6.15
C ARG A 31 34.35 16.67 -7.10
N ALA A 32 34.98 17.77 -7.33
CA ALA A 32 36.16 17.86 -8.20
C ALA A 32 37.30 18.63 -7.52
N SER A 33 38.53 18.20 -7.77
CA SER A 33 39.77 18.91 -7.52
C SER A 33 40.33 19.42 -8.86
N ASN A 34 41.54 19.97 -8.85
CA ASN A 34 42.18 20.40 -10.09
C ASN A 34 42.72 19.25 -10.97
N LYS A 35 42.78 18.03 -10.45
CA LYS A 35 43.36 16.87 -11.13
C LYS A 35 42.37 15.74 -11.44
N PHE A 36 41.38 15.57 -10.58
CA PHE A 36 40.37 14.52 -10.71
C PHE A 36 39.11 14.90 -9.97
N GLY A 37 38.00 14.20 -10.25
CA GLY A 37 36.73 14.34 -9.56
C GLY A 37 35.96 13.04 -9.45
N PHE A 38 34.91 13.09 -8.64
CA PHE A 38 33.98 11.99 -8.38
C PHE A 38 32.56 12.45 -8.65
N ILE A 39 31.81 11.63 -9.38
CA ILE A 39 30.38 11.79 -9.59
C ILE A 39 29.69 10.56 -9.01
N GLU A 40 28.70 10.76 -8.14
CA GLU A 40 27.74 9.70 -7.83
C GLU A 40 26.60 9.76 -8.85
N VAL A 41 26.37 8.66 -9.55
CA VAL A 41 25.33 8.51 -10.57
C VAL A 41 24.30 7.51 -10.09
N ASN A 42 23.03 7.83 -10.28
CA ASN A 42 21.92 6.88 -10.14
C ASN A 42 21.21 6.74 -11.49
N ASP A 43 21.10 5.51 -11.99
CA ASP A 43 20.46 5.22 -13.27
C ASP A 43 18.98 4.84 -13.14
N GLY A 44 18.45 4.84 -11.90
CA GLY A 44 17.08 4.44 -11.63
C GLY A 44 16.87 2.92 -11.53
N SER A 45 17.81 2.08 -11.95
CA SER A 45 17.66 0.61 -11.90
C SER A 45 17.89 0.02 -10.52
N PHE A 46 18.64 0.71 -9.67
CA PHE A 46 19.03 0.24 -8.34
C PHE A 46 18.94 1.34 -7.29
N PHE A 47 18.79 0.96 -6.03
CA PHE A 47 18.70 1.92 -4.92
C PHE A 47 20.04 2.62 -4.66
N LYS A 48 21.15 1.87 -4.69
CA LYS A 48 22.49 2.43 -4.49
C LYS A 48 22.96 3.20 -5.74
N ASN A 49 23.73 4.27 -5.50
CA ASN A 49 24.42 5.00 -6.55
C ASN A 49 25.71 4.28 -6.94
N ILE A 50 26.25 4.62 -8.11
CA ILE A 50 27.59 4.20 -8.51
C ILE A 50 28.53 5.39 -8.51
N GLN A 51 29.78 5.20 -8.06
CA GLN A 51 30.81 6.21 -8.14
C GLN A 51 31.52 6.16 -9.49
N VAL A 52 31.62 7.30 -10.13
CA VAL A 52 32.38 7.53 -11.36
C VAL A 52 33.56 8.43 -11.01
N VAL A 53 34.78 7.99 -11.37
CA VAL A 53 36.02 8.77 -11.23
C VAL A 53 36.36 9.34 -12.60
N PHE A 54 36.66 10.63 -12.68
CA PHE A 54 37.06 11.31 -13.91
C PHE A 54 38.32 12.15 -13.66
N GLY A 55 39.23 12.14 -14.59
CA GLY A 55 40.51 12.80 -14.49
C GLY A 55 40.69 13.99 -15.42
N ALA A 56 41.75 14.77 -15.18
CA ALA A 56 42.08 15.97 -15.95
C ALA A 56 42.53 15.65 -17.40
N GLU A 57 42.74 14.39 -17.73
CA GLU A 57 43.01 13.89 -19.09
C GLU A 57 41.79 13.99 -20.03
N LEU A 58 40.58 14.09 -19.48
CA LEU A 58 39.36 14.28 -20.28
C LEU A 58 39.32 15.71 -20.85
N GLU A 59 39.11 15.84 -22.14
CA GLU A 59 39.05 17.15 -22.82
C GLU A 59 38.03 18.10 -22.21
N ASN A 60 36.89 17.56 -21.75
CA ASN A 60 35.80 18.30 -21.14
C ASN A 60 35.81 18.30 -19.59
N PHE A 61 36.97 18.01 -18.96
CA PHE A 61 37.12 17.95 -17.49
C PHE A 61 36.55 19.19 -16.77
N LYS A 62 36.86 20.40 -17.28
CA LYS A 62 36.38 21.65 -16.68
C LYS A 62 34.88 21.82 -16.76
N GLU A 63 34.27 21.26 -17.79
CA GLU A 63 32.81 21.27 -17.97
C GLU A 63 32.15 20.26 -17.03
N ILE A 64 32.65 19.01 -17.01
CA ILE A 64 32.16 17.94 -16.11
C ILE A 64 32.20 18.42 -14.65
N SER A 65 33.29 19.11 -14.23
CA SER A 65 33.45 19.62 -12.89
C SER A 65 32.38 20.62 -12.42
N LYS A 66 31.55 21.10 -13.35
CA LYS A 66 30.47 22.09 -13.11
C LYS A 66 29.06 21.51 -13.28
N TYR A 67 28.93 20.21 -13.56
CA TYR A 67 27.61 19.61 -13.72
C TYR A 67 26.80 19.74 -12.43
N ALA A 68 25.57 20.19 -12.57
CA ALA A 68 24.66 20.35 -11.45
C ALA A 68 24.05 19.01 -11.03
N ILE A 69 23.62 18.91 -9.77
CA ILE A 69 22.83 17.80 -9.26
C ILE A 69 21.58 17.65 -10.13
N SER A 70 21.20 16.41 -10.43
CA SER A 70 20.07 16.04 -11.31
C SER A 70 20.32 16.24 -12.81
N SER A 71 21.48 16.73 -13.25
CA SER A 71 21.85 16.63 -14.67
C SER A 71 21.90 15.18 -15.09
N SER A 72 21.40 14.88 -16.29
CA SER A 72 21.51 13.55 -16.88
C SER A 72 22.80 13.42 -17.70
N ILE A 73 23.51 12.33 -17.51
CA ILE A 73 24.80 12.07 -18.15
C ILE A 73 24.89 10.63 -18.67
N SER A 74 25.72 10.44 -19.70
CA SER A 74 26.22 9.14 -20.13
C SER A 74 27.71 9.05 -19.84
N VAL A 75 28.15 7.91 -19.33
CA VAL A 75 29.54 7.64 -18.96
C VAL A 75 30.00 6.35 -19.63
N GLU A 76 31.11 6.41 -20.34
CA GLU A 76 31.84 5.25 -20.84
C GLU A 76 33.15 5.14 -20.03
N GLY A 77 33.44 3.95 -19.49
CA GLY A 77 34.61 3.77 -18.66
C GLY A 77 34.81 2.34 -18.20
N GLU A 78 35.92 2.09 -17.52
CA GLU A 78 36.34 0.80 -17.02
C GLU A 78 35.80 0.56 -15.59
N VAL A 79 35.28 -0.63 -15.33
CA VAL A 79 34.86 -1.05 -13.99
C VAL A 79 36.08 -1.49 -13.20
N VAL A 80 36.41 -0.75 -12.13
CA VAL A 80 37.56 -1.00 -11.27
C VAL A 80 37.07 -1.48 -9.91
N ILE A 81 37.54 -2.65 -9.47
CA ILE A 81 37.23 -3.19 -8.13
C ILE A 81 37.94 -2.36 -7.07
N THR A 82 37.24 -1.99 -6.03
CA THR A 82 37.77 -1.18 -4.92
C THR A 82 37.79 -2.02 -3.63
N GLU A 83 38.95 -2.62 -3.34
CA GLU A 83 39.16 -3.33 -2.08
C GLU A 83 39.17 -2.32 -0.92
N ASN A 84 38.44 -2.64 0.17
CA ASN A 84 38.36 -1.83 1.39
C ASN A 84 37.69 -0.44 1.24
N ALA A 85 37.03 -0.15 0.11
CA ALA A 85 36.24 1.06 -0.04
C ALA A 85 34.78 0.84 0.39
N LYS A 86 34.01 1.94 0.47
CA LYS A 86 32.60 1.92 0.85
C LYS A 86 31.71 1.21 -0.19
N GLN A 87 32.09 1.30 -1.45
CA GLN A 87 31.48 0.62 -2.60
C GLN A 87 32.42 -0.49 -3.11
N PRO A 88 31.91 -1.60 -3.65
CA PRO A 88 32.73 -2.72 -4.12
C PRO A 88 33.50 -2.42 -5.40
N PHE A 89 33.10 -1.42 -6.15
CA PHE A 89 33.72 -1.00 -7.41
C PHE A 89 33.38 0.46 -7.74
N GLU A 90 34.08 1.01 -8.71
CA GLU A 90 33.81 2.32 -9.30
C GLU A 90 34.05 2.27 -10.82
N ILE A 91 33.58 3.29 -11.56
CA ILE A 91 33.85 3.42 -12.99
C ILE A 91 34.91 4.50 -13.21
N HIS A 92 36.04 4.13 -13.80
CA HIS A 92 37.05 5.09 -14.27
C HIS A 92 36.64 5.57 -15.67
N ALA A 93 36.14 6.81 -15.73
CA ALA A 93 35.57 7.36 -16.93
C ALA A 93 36.64 7.63 -18.00
N LYS A 94 36.37 7.16 -19.21
CA LYS A 94 37.10 7.51 -20.44
C LYS A 94 36.35 8.57 -21.25
N LYS A 95 35.03 8.67 -21.04
CA LYS A 95 34.19 9.67 -21.68
C LYS A 95 32.98 9.96 -20.81
N VAL A 96 32.64 11.24 -20.67
CA VAL A 96 31.41 11.70 -19.98
C VAL A 96 30.71 12.69 -20.89
N VAL A 97 29.42 12.45 -21.14
CA VAL A 97 28.58 13.28 -22.01
C VAL A 97 27.42 13.81 -21.20
N LEU A 98 27.17 15.12 -21.29
CA LEU A 98 25.97 15.74 -20.75
C LEU A 98 24.80 15.50 -21.71
N GLU A 99 23.79 14.78 -21.23
CA GLU A 99 22.55 14.53 -21.99
C GLU A 99 21.51 15.62 -21.72
N GLY A 100 21.41 16.05 -20.45
CA GLY A 100 20.49 17.12 -20.07
C GLY A 100 20.99 17.90 -18.86
N LYS A 101 21.02 19.23 -18.99
CA LYS A 101 21.44 20.13 -17.94
C LYS A 101 20.32 20.30 -16.90
N SER A 102 20.67 20.29 -15.62
CA SER A 102 19.80 20.74 -14.53
C SER A 102 20.07 22.20 -14.19
N ASP A 103 19.02 22.96 -13.95
CA ASP A 103 19.13 24.37 -13.58
C ASP A 103 19.53 24.55 -12.10
N ALA A 104 20.03 25.72 -11.76
CA ALA A 104 20.58 26.01 -10.44
C ALA A 104 19.51 26.06 -9.32
N ASP A 105 18.27 26.24 -9.68
CA ASP A 105 17.12 26.29 -8.78
C ASP A 105 16.49 24.92 -8.48
N TYR A 106 17.13 23.82 -8.97
CA TYR A 106 16.67 22.47 -8.67
C TYR A 106 16.45 22.27 -7.17
N PRO A 107 15.22 21.93 -6.73
CA PRO A 107 14.84 22.04 -5.31
C PRO A 107 15.45 20.97 -4.40
N LEU A 108 15.80 19.79 -4.94
CA LEU A 108 16.35 18.68 -4.15
C LEU A 108 17.88 18.76 -4.04
N GLN A 109 18.35 19.82 -3.44
CA GLN A 109 19.79 20.03 -3.16
C GLN A 109 20.30 19.07 -2.06
N LYS A 110 21.62 18.97 -1.91
CA LYS A 110 22.28 18.09 -0.92
C LYS A 110 22.04 18.57 0.52
N LYS A 111 20.81 18.45 0.99
CA LYS A 111 20.38 18.69 2.37
C LYS A 111 19.24 17.75 2.76
N ARG A 112 18.94 17.65 4.04
CA ARG A 112 17.77 16.92 4.50
C ARG A 112 16.51 17.72 4.16
N HIS A 113 15.53 17.05 3.55
CA HIS A 113 14.20 17.58 3.26
C HIS A 113 13.18 16.93 4.18
N THR A 114 12.18 17.68 4.65
CA THR A 114 11.07 17.11 5.41
C THR A 114 10.08 16.43 4.47
N PHE A 115 9.28 15.51 4.98
CA PHE A 115 8.23 14.88 4.19
C PHE A 115 7.16 15.89 3.73
N GLU A 116 6.83 16.88 4.57
CA GLU A 116 5.89 17.96 4.23
C GLU A 116 6.37 18.74 3.00
N TYR A 117 7.64 19.14 2.99
CA TYR A 117 8.22 19.79 1.83
C TYR A 117 8.20 18.90 0.58
N LEU A 118 8.54 17.61 0.74
CA LEU A 118 8.55 16.67 -0.39
C LEU A 118 7.14 16.42 -0.95
N ARG A 119 6.09 16.55 -0.14
CA ARG A 119 4.69 16.50 -0.62
C ARG A 119 4.36 17.68 -1.53
N SER A 120 4.86 18.89 -1.23
CA SER A 120 4.61 20.09 -2.05
C SER A 120 5.29 20.03 -3.43
N ILE A 121 6.24 19.10 -3.62
CA ILE A 121 6.93 18.83 -4.88
C ILE A 121 6.81 17.34 -5.26
N ALA A 122 5.59 16.79 -5.17
CA ALA A 122 5.35 15.35 -5.34
C ALA A 122 5.89 14.80 -6.68
N HIS A 123 5.87 15.58 -7.75
CA HIS A 123 6.44 15.24 -9.06
C HIS A 123 7.98 15.08 -9.06
N LEU A 124 8.69 15.64 -8.10
CA LEU A 124 10.15 15.49 -7.96
C LEU A 124 10.57 14.57 -6.82
N ARG A 125 9.72 14.36 -5.82
CA ARG A 125 10.08 13.59 -4.62
C ARG A 125 10.57 12.15 -4.89
N PRO A 126 10.19 11.44 -5.99
CA PRO A 126 10.77 10.14 -6.31
C PRO A 126 12.29 10.15 -6.49
N ARG A 127 12.88 11.32 -6.77
CA ARG A 127 14.34 11.50 -6.87
C ARG A 127 15.05 11.55 -5.51
N SER A 128 14.31 11.62 -4.40
CA SER A 128 14.88 11.52 -3.05
C SER A 128 15.11 10.05 -2.66
N ASN A 129 16.06 9.80 -1.76
CA ASN A 129 16.34 8.43 -1.31
C ASN A 129 15.13 7.79 -0.61
N ALA A 130 14.42 8.55 0.23
CA ALA A 130 13.26 8.03 0.95
C ALA A 130 12.18 7.56 -0.01
N PHE A 131 11.78 8.37 -0.98
CA PHE A 131 10.72 8.01 -1.91
C PHE A 131 11.17 7.03 -3.01
N SER A 132 12.45 7.05 -3.40
CA SER A 132 13.02 5.99 -4.22
C SER A 132 12.89 4.63 -3.54
N ALA A 133 13.19 4.54 -2.24
CA ALA A 133 13.04 3.32 -1.48
C ALA A 133 11.56 2.91 -1.33
N VAL A 134 10.68 3.85 -0.93
CA VAL A 134 9.24 3.59 -0.75
C VAL A 134 8.60 3.00 -2.01
N PHE A 135 8.81 3.63 -3.17
CA PHE A 135 8.14 3.17 -4.39
C PHE A 135 8.74 1.90 -4.97
N ARG A 136 10.00 1.58 -4.69
CA ARG A 136 10.59 0.26 -5.01
C ARG A 136 9.97 -0.83 -4.15
N VAL A 137 9.85 -0.61 -2.84
CA VAL A 137 9.18 -1.55 -1.93
C VAL A 137 7.70 -1.69 -2.28
N ARG A 138 6.99 -0.59 -2.58
CA ARG A 138 5.59 -0.65 -3.04
C ARG A 138 5.43 -1.51 -4.29
N SER A 139 6.30 -1.35 -5.29
CA SER A 139 6.28 -2.16 -6.51
C SER A 139 6.51 -3.65 -6.23
N LEU A 140 7.50 -3.98 -5.39
CA LEU A 140 7.78 -5.37 -5.02
C LEU A 140 6.65 -5.99 -4.20
N ALA A 141 6.08 -5.24 -3.26
CA ALA A 141 4.95 -5.71 -2.45
C ALA A 141 3.71 -6.01 -3.32
N ALA A 142 3.41 -5.16 -4.32
CA ALA A 142 2.33 -5.42 -5.26
C ALA A 142 2.56 -6.72 -6.05
N TYR A 143 3.77 -6.93 -6.55
CA TYR A 143 4.12 -8.18 -7.23
C TYR A 143 4.04 -9.39 -6.29
N ALA A 144 4.53 -9.26 -5.06
CA ALA A 144 4.46 -10.32 -4.05
C ALA A 144 3.02 -10.76 -3.76
N ILE A 145 2.10 -9.80 -3.66
CA ILE A 145 0.66 -10.07 -3.46
C ILE A 145 0.09 -10.87 -4.63
N HIS A 146 0.31 -10.41 -5.87
CA HIS A 146 -0.14 -11.16 -7.05
C HIS A 146 0.47 -12.57 -7.10
N LYS A 147 1.76 -12.69 -6.83
CA LYS A 147 2.45 -13.97 -6.83
C LYS A 147 1.90 -14.92 -5.76
N PHE A 148 1.66 -14.42 -4.53
CA PHE A 148 1.10 -15.21 -3.44
C PHE A 148 -0.24 -15.84 -3.82
N PHE A 149 -1.17 -15.04 -4.33
CA PHE A 149 -2.49 -15.53 -4.70
C PHE A 149 -2.46 -16.42 -5.95
N GLN A 150 -1.71 -16.06 -6.97
CA GLN A 150 -1.61 -16.86 -8.21
C GLN A 150 -0.97 -18.23 -7.96
N ASP A 151 0.08 -18.30 -7.13
CA ASP A 151 0.73 -19.56 -6.76
C ASP A 151 -0.21 -20.51 -5.98
N GLN A 152 -1.21 -19.95 -5.28
CA GLN A 152 -2.24 -20.73 -4.58
C GLN A 152 -3.51 -20.98 -5.41
N GLY A 153 -3.51 -20.60 -6.69
CA GLY A 153 -4.61 -20.86 -7.62
C GLY A 153 -5.80 -19.93 -7.47
N PHE A 154 -5.63 -18.77 -6.83
CA PHE A 154 -6.66 -17.73 -6.82
C PHE A 154 -6.75 -17.06 -8.19
N VAL A 155 -7.96 -16.74 -8.62
CA VAL A 155 -8.22 -15.99 -9.85
C VAL A 155 -8.30 -14.49 -9.53
N TYR A 156 -7.50 -13.69 -10.24
CA TYR A 156 -7.59 -12.23 -10.16
C TYR A 156 -8.83 -11.72 -10.89
N VAL A 157 -9.65 -10.93 -10.21
CA VAL A 157 -10.88 -10.36 -10.76
C VAL A 157 -10.80 -8.84 -10.78
N HIS A 158 -11.10 -8.25 -11.93
CA HIS A 158 -11.33 -6.81 -12.07
C HIS A 158 -12.76 -6.48 -11.72
N THR A 159 -13.00 -5.81 -10.60
CA THR A 159 -14.31 -5.32 -10.20
C THR A 159 -14.51 -3.87 -10.66
N PRO A 160 -15.76 -3.43 -10.91
CA PRO A 160 -16.01 -2.08 -11.39
C PRO A 160 -15.56 -1.00 -10.42
N ILE A 161 -14.93 0.05 -10.95
CA ILE A 161 -14.59 1.26 -10.19
C ILE A 161 -15.81 2.18 -10.06
N ILE A 162 -16.65 2.22 -11.09
CA ILE A 162 -17.93 2.95 -11.08
C ILE A 162 -19.03 1.97 -10.71
N THR A 163 -19.77 2.25 -9.66
CA THR A 163 -20.82 1.37 -9.14
C THR A 163 -22.10 2.13 -8.82
N GLY A 164 -23.24 1.43 -8.90
CA GLY A 164 -24.53 1.90 -8.39
C GLY A 164 -24.88 1.36 -7.02
N SER A 165 -23.96 0.64 -6.35
CA SER A 165 -24.18 0.01 -5.04
C SER A 165 -23.19 0.52 -4.01
N ASP A 166 -23.63 0.68 -2.77
CA ASP A 166 -22.75 0.95 -1.62
C ASP A 166 -22.42 -0.37 -0.92
N CYS A 167 -21.20 -0.84 -1.05
CA CYS A 167 -20.75 -2.11 -0.46
C CYS A 167 -20.87 -2.11 1.08
N GLU A 168 -20.62 -0.99 1.73
CA GLU A 168 -20.63 -0.90 3.20
C GLU A 168 -21.99 -0.44 3.76
N GLY A 169 -22.87 0.09 2.89
CA GLY A 169 -24.23 0.53 3.25
C GLY A 169 -24.27 1.84 4.05
N ALA A 170 -23.15 2.51 4.24
CA ALA A 170 -23.04 3.79 4.95
C ALA A 170 -21.81 4.61 4.47
N GLY A 171 -21.23 4.25 3.32
CA GLY A 171 -20.01 4.89 2.81
C GLY A 171 -20.27 6.29 2.27
N GLU A 172 -19.43 7.26 2.62
CA GLU A 172 -19.39 8.53 1.91
C GLU A 172 -18.72 8.31 0.54
N MET A 173 -19.52 8.27 -0.52
CA MET A 173 -19.07 7.96 -1.87
C MET A 173 -18.88 9.25 -2.70
N PHE A 174 -17.83 9.27 -3.54
CA PHE A 174 -17.70 10.27 -4.59
C PHE A 174 -18.70 9.96 -5.70
N ARG A 175 -19.52 10.95 -6.06
CA ARG A 175 -20.47 10.81 -7.16
C ARG A 175 -19.80 10.93 -8.51
N VAL A 176 -20.20 10.08 -9.44
CA VAL A 176 -19.78 10.11 -10.84
C VAL A 176 -21.00 10.54 -11.67
N THR A 177 -20.92 11.67 -12.35
CA THR A 177 -22.01 12.21 -13.15
C THR A 177 -21.47 12.98 -14.35
N THR A 178 -22.27 12.99 -15.44
CA THR A 178 -22.05 13.83 -16.61
C THR A 178 -23.10 14.95 -16.73
N LEU A 179 -24.00 15.06 -15.72
CA LEU A 179 -24.98 16.14 -15.68
C LEU A 179 -24.30 17.50 -15.51
N ASP A 180 -24.89 18.51 -16.15
CA ASP A 180 -24.48 19.89 -15.95
C ASP A 180 -24.84 20.34 -14.53
N MET A 181 -23.85 20.61 -13.71
CA MET A 181 -24.02 21.02 -12.31
C MET A 181 -24.74 22.36 -12.16
N ASP A 182 -24.67 23.23 -13.17
CA ASP A 182 -25.36 24.53 -13.19
C ASP A 182 -26.84 24.40 -13.64
N ASN A 183 -27.22 23.28 -14.28
CA ASN A 183 -28.56 23.04 -14.80
C ASN A 183 -28.99 21.59 -14.63
N LEU A 184 -29.11 21.15 -13.37
CA LEU A 184 -29.53 19.78 -13.04
C LEU A 184 -30.96 19.48 -13.45
N PRO A 185 -31.22 18.38 -14.19
CA PRO A 185 -32.56 17.91 -14.47
C PRO A 185 -33.28 17.51 -13.18
N LYS A 186 -34.59 17.77 -13.10
CA LYS A 186 -35.40 17.44 -11.93
C LYS A 186 -36.58 16.54 -12.32
N ASP A 187 -36.85 15.56 -11.44
CA ASP A 187 -38.07 14.75 -11.52
C ASP A 187 -39.30 15.54 -11.06
N GLU A 188 -40.49 14.90 -11.15
CA GLU A 188 -41.74 15.48 -10.73
C GLU A 188 -41.78 15.86 -9.24
N GLN A 189 -40.95 15.24 -8.41
CA GLN A 189 -40.84 15.49 -6.99
C GLN A 189 -39.75 16.57 -6.65
N GLY A 190 -39.02 17.06 -7.66
CA GLY A 190 -37.98 18.07 -7.50
C GLY A 190 -36.61 17.51 -7.14
N ASN A 191 -36.43 16.19 -7.11
CA ASN A 191 -35.14 15.55 -6.93
C ASN A 191 -34.35 15.56 -8.25
N ILE A 192 -33.03 15.29 -8.19
CA ILE A 192 -32.20 15.13 -9.39
C ILE A 192 -32.72 13.91 -10.17
N ASP A 193 -33.03 14.08 -11.45
CA ASP A 193 -33.46 12.98 -12.33
C ASP A 193 -32.22 12.31 -12.95
N TYR A 194 -31.69 11.29 -12.29
CA TYR A 194 -30.55 10.50 -12.76
C TYR A 194 -30.86 9.64 -14.00
N LYS A 195 -32.12 9.54 -14.47
CA LYS A 195 -32.43 8.87 -15.73
C LYS A 195 -31.84 9.61 -16.93
N GLU A 196 -31.62 10.92 -16.78
CA GLU A 196 -30.97 11.78 -17.77
C GLU A 196 -29.43 11.71 -17.69
N ASP A 197 -28.87 11.06 -16.68
CA ASP A 197 -27.42 10.91 -16.55
C ASP A 197 -26.88 9.75 -17.42
N PHE A 198 -25.55 9.68 -17.60
CA PHE A 198 -24.88 8.75 -18.51
C PHE A 198 -25.28 7.28 -18.31
N PHE A 199 -25.37 6.84 -17.06
CA PHE A 199 -25.74 5.45 -16.72
C PHE A 199 -27.24 5.26 -16.47
N GLY A 200 -28.08 6.29 -16.60
CA GLY A 200 -29.50 6.25 -16.33
C GLY A 200 -29.87 5.99 -14.86
N LYS A 201 -28.91 6.12 -13.95
CA LYS A 201 -29.06 5.98 -12.50
C LYS A 201 -27.94 6.65 -11.76
N GLU A 202 -28.12 6.94 -10.47
CA GLU A 202 -27.06 7.44 -9.61
C GLU A 202 -25.88 6.48 -9.60
N SER A 203 -24.68 7.02 -9.81
CA SER A 203 -23.45 6.23 -9.87
C SER A 203 -22.34 6.90 -9.08
N ASN A 204 -21.46 6.10 -8.51
CA ASN A 204 -20.43 6.54 -7.58
C ASN A 204 -19.11 5.81 -7.85
N LEU A 205 -18.00 6.35 -7.31
CA LEU A 205 -16.75 5.59 -7.20
C LEU A 205 -16.87 4.57 -6.07
N THR A 206 -16.39 3.36 -6.30
CA THR A 206 -16.54 2.24 -5.36
C THR A 206 -15.74 2.45 -4.07
N VAL A 207 -16.28 1.98 -2.95
CA VAL A 207 -15.61 1.90 -1.65
C VAL A 207 -14.97 0.52 -1.40
N SER A 208 -15.33 -0.50 -2.22
CA SER A 208 -14.84 -1.89 -2.13
C SER A 208 -15.31 -2.68 -3.34
N GLY A 209 -14.49 -3.62 -3.80
CA GLY A 209 -14.89 -4.60 -4.83
C GLY A 209 -15.45 -5.90 -4.28
N GLN A 210 -15.72 -5.98 -2.98
CA GLN A 210 -16.06 -7.22 -2.29
C GLN A 210 -17.34 -7.87 -2.83
N LEU A 211 -18.45 -7.14 -2.94
CA LEU A 211 -19.74 -7.74 -3.31
C LEU A 211 -19.68 -8.37 -4.69
N GLU A 212 -19.01 -7.71 -5.64
CA GLU A 212 -18.80 -8.24 -6.99
C GLU A 212 -17.81 -9.42 -6.98
N ALA A 213 -16.77 -9.39 -6.12
CA ALA A 213 -15.83 -10.49 -5.97
C ALA A 213 -16.51 -11.76 -5.41
N GLU A 214 -17.49 -11.63 -4.51
CA GLU A 214 -18.27 -12.76 -4.01
C GLU A 214 -19.01 -13.51 -5.14
N ILE A 215 -19.49 -12.80 -6.18
CA ILE A 215 -20.10 -13.44 -7.36
C ILE A 215 -19.12 -14.43 -8.01
N TYR A 216 -17.88 -13.98 -8.17
CA TYR A 216 -16.84 -14.79 -8.80
C TYR A 216 -16.32 -15.90 -7.87
N ALA A 217 -16.26 -15.66 -6.57
CA ALA A 217 -15.88 -16.71 -5.61
C ALA A 217 -16.87 -17.87 -5.63
N LEU A 218 -18.15 -17.60 -5.74
CA LEU A 218 -19.20 -18.63 -5.84
C LEU A 218 -19.22 -19.38 -7.20
N ALA A 219 -18.35 -18.99 -8.14
CA ALA A 219 -18.13 -19.66 -9.42
C ALA A 219 -16.73 -20.25 -9.56
N PHE A 220 -15.71 -19.54 -9.12
CA PHE A 220 -14.28 -19.88 -9.29
C PHE A 220 -13.62 -20.39 -8.01
N ARG A 221 -14.33 -20.48 -6.91
CA ARG A 221 -13.90 -20.92 -5.58
C ARG A 221 -13.05 -19.89 -4.84
N ASN A 222 -11.86 -19.54 -5.34
CA ASN A 222 -10.96 -18.60 -4.71
C ASN A 222 -10.62 -17.48 -5.70
N VAL A 223 -10.93 -16.25 -5.34
CA VAL A 223 -10.65 -15.08 -6.16
C VAL A 223 -10.03 -13.97 -5.31
N TYR A 224 -9.44 -12.98 -5.96
CA TYR A 224 -9.01 -11.76 -5.27
C TYR A 224 -9.13 -10.56 -6.20
N THR A 225 -9.42 -9.41 -5.59
CA THR A 225 -9.28 -8.11 -6.25
C THR A 225 -7.99 -7.44 -5.79
N PHE A 226 -7.44 -6.58 -6.61
CA PHE A 226 -6.40 -5.63 -6.25
C PHE A 226 -6.66 -4.36 -7.05
N GLY A 227 -7.38 -3.44 -6.47
CA GLY A 227 -7.90 -2.29 -7.17
C GLY A 227 -8.03 -1.04 -6.32
N PRO A 228 -8.22 0.13 -6.99
CA PRO A 228 -8.45 1.39 -6.31
C PRO A 228 -9.83 1.42 -5.66
N THR A 229 -9.88 2.02 -4.48
CA THR A 229 -11.10 2.31 -3.72
C THR A 229 -11.10 3.76 -3.28
N PHE A 230 -12.30 4.31 -3.06
CA PHE A 230 -12.50 5.73 -2.86
C PHE A 230 -13.44 5.98 -1.68
N ARG A 231 -13.05 6.89 -0.79
CA ARG A 231 -13.91 7.33 0.33
C ARG A 231 -13.89 8.84 0.44
N ALA A 232 -15.08 9.46 0.43
CA ALA A 232 -15.26 10.91 0.49
C ALA A 232 -15.25 11.45 1.92
N GLU A 233 -14.85 10.64 2.90
CA GLU A 233 -14.77 11.03 4.30
C GLU A 233 -13.86 12.26 4.51
N ASN A 234 -14.35 13.24 5.23
CA ASN A 234 -13.56 14.43 5.58
C ASN A 234 -12.62 14.12 6.76
N SER A 235 -11.66 13.23 6.55
CA SER A 235 -10.69 12.79 7.55
C SER A 235 -9.28 13.27 7.21
N ASN A 236 -8.66 14.03 8.11
CA ASN A 236 -7.30 14.57 7.96
C ASN A 236 -6.25 13.81 8.78
N THR A 237 -6.48 12.56 9.13
CA THR A 237 -5.53 11.76 9.89
C THR A 237 -4.32 11.32 9.04
N ALA A 238 -3.29 10.83 9.68
CA ALA A 238 -2.12 10.25 9.01
C ALA A 238 -2.40 8.89 8.32
N ARG A 239 -3.59 8.32 8.51
CA ARG A 239 -3.96 6.95 8.08
C ARG A 239 -5.06 6.92 7.02
N HIS A 240 -5.67 8.06 6.69
CA HIS A 240 -6.76 8.15 5.74
C HIS A 240 -6.34 8.91 4.48
N ALA A 241 -6.71 8.35 3.34
CA ALA A 241 -6.65 8.97 2.03
C ALA A 241 -7.99 8.74 1.33
N SER A 242 -8.39 9.65 0.45
CA SER A 242 -9.65 9.53 -0.28
C SER A 242 -9.58 8.56 -1.47
N GLU A 243 -8.37 8.25 -1.92
CA GLU A 243 -8.06 7.23 -2.92
C GLU A 243 -6.93 6.35 -2.38
N PHE A 244 -7.15 5.05 -2.38
CA PHE A 244 -6.20 4.04 -1.91
C PHE A 244 -6.48 2.71 -2.59
N TRP A 245 -5.61 1.70 -2.37
CA TRP A 245 -5.76 0.39 -3.01
C TRP A 245 -6.10 -0.68 -1.99
N MET A 246 -7.06 -1.53 -2.34
CA MET A 246 -7.46 -2.68 -1.53
C MET A 246 -7.11 -3.99 -2.21
N ILE A 247 -6.68 -4.95 -1.40
CA ILE A 247 -6.58 -6.35 -1.78
C ILE A 247 -7.69 -7.09 -1.06
N GLU A 248 -8.60 -7.69 -1.82
CA GLU A 248 -9.83 -8.26 -1.29
C GLU A 248 -10.03 -9.69 -1.83
N PRO A 249 -9.45 -10.71 -1.19
CA PRO A 249 -9.71 -12.11 -1.54
C PRO A 249 -11.06 -12.55 -0.99
N GLU A 250 -11.75 -13.41 -1.78
CA GLU A 250 -12.98 -14.10 -1.41
C GLU A 250 -12.86 -15.58 -1.70
N MET A 251 -13.25 -16.42 -0.75
CA MET A 251 -13.06 -17.87 -0.79
C MET A 251 -14.37 -18.58 -0.50
N ALA A 252 -14.87 -19.36 -1.47
CA ALA A 252 -16.02 -20.24 -1.27
C ALA A 252 -15.63 -21.48 -0.47
N PHE A 253 -16.59 -22.04 0.26
CA PHE A 253 -16.42 -23.18 1.18
C PHE A 253 -15.46 -22.92 2.33
N ALA A 254 -15.24 -21.64 2.67
CA ALA A 254 -14.36 -21.19 3.72
C ALA A 254 -15.15 -20.61 4.90
N GLU A 255 -14.61 -20.80 6.09
CA GLU A 255 -15.08 -20.22 7.35
C GLU A 255 -14.13 -19.11 7.82
N LEU A 256 -14.49 -18.45 8.93
CA LEU A 256 -13.67 -17.38 9.51
C LEU A 256 -12.23 -17.82 9.78
N LYS A 257 -12.05 -19.06 10.24
CA LYS A 257 -10.71 -19.62 10.50
C LYS A 257 -9.85 -19.68 9.24
N ASP A 258 -10.44 -20.12 8.11
CA ASP A 258 -9.70 -20.27 6.85
C ASP A 258 -9.22 -18.92 6.32
N TYR A 259 -10.06 -17.89 6.44
CA TYR A 259 -9.67 -16.53 6.14
C TYR A 259 -8.46 -16.08 6.98
N MET A 260 -8.51 -16.29 8.31
CA MET A 260 -7.42 -15.87 9.19
C MET A 260 -6.10 -16.59 8.85
N ASP A 261 -6.16 -17.87 8.49
CA ASP A 261 -4.98 -18.65 8.09
C ASP A 261 -4.35 -18.07 6.83
N VAL A 262 -5.14 -17.80 5.78
CA VAL A 262 -4.65 -17.22 4.51
C VAL A 262 -4.10 -15.79 4.73
N ALA A 263 -4.76 -14.98 5.55
CA ALA A 263 -4.31 -13.62 5.86
C ALA A 263 -2.97 -13.62 6.60
N GLU A 264 -2.78 -14.51 7.58
CA GLU A 264 -1.50 -14.68 8.29
C GLU A 264 -0.37 -15.09 7.33
N GLU A 265 -0.62 -16.09 6.48
CA GLU A 265 0.35 -16.55 5.47
C GLU A 265 0.72 -15.44 4.49
N MET A 266 -0.26 -14.70 3.99
CA MET A 266 -0.05 -13.60 3.05
C MET A 266 0.84 -12.50 3.65
N VAL A 267 0.55 -12.04 4.86
CA VAL A 267 1.34 -10.98 5.52
C VAL A 267 2.79 -11.43 5.70
N LYS A 268 3.02 -12.65 6.19
CA LYS A 268 4.36 -13.21 6.34
C LYS A 268 5.09 -13.34 5.01
N TYR A 269 4.38 -13.78 3.96
CA TYR A 269 4.94 -13.92 2.62
C TYR A 269 5.39 -12.56 2.05
N ILE A 270 4.55 -11.53 2.14
CA ILE A 270 4.88 -10.20 1.64
C ILE A 270 6.13 -9.65 2.35
N ILE A 271 6.19 -9.76 3.68
CA ILE A 271 7.33 -9.30 4.47
C ILE A 271 8.62 -9.98 4.02
N ASN A 272 8.62 -11.32 3.93
CA ASN A 272 9.79 -12.08 3.50
C ASN A 272 10.21 -11.72 2.09
N TYR A 273 9.26 -11.67 1.16
CA TYR A 273 9.54 -11.36 -0.25
C TYR A 273 10.21 -9.99 -0.42
N VAL A 274 9.71 -8.97 0.27
CA VAL A 274 10.28 -7.62 0.22
C VAL A 274 11.67 -7.58 0.83
N ARG A 275 11.87 -8.23 1.98
CA ARG A 275 13.19 -8.28 2.66
C ARG A 275 14.25 -8.97 1.81
N GLU A 276 13.90 -10.04 1.12
CA GLU A 276 14.80 -10.80 0.24
C GLU A 276 15.16 -10.03 -1.04
N ASN A 277 14.21 -9.28 -1.59
CA ASN A 277 14.36 -8.65 -2.91
C ASN A 277 14.69 -7.15 -2.88
N ALA A 278 14.59 -6.50 -1.71
CA ALA A 278 14.94 -5.09 -1.48
C ALA A 278 15.75 -4.87 -0.18
N PRO A 279 16.83 -5.65 0.07
CA PRO A 279 17.56 -5.56 1.33
C PRO A 279 18.16 -4.17 1.57
N GLU A 280 18.61 -3.48 0.53
CA GLU A 280 19.20 -2.15 0.62
C GLU A 280 18.17 -1.09 1.05
N GLU A 281 16.97 -1.15 0.49
CA GLU A 281 15.86 -0.26 0.83
C GLU A 281 15.40 -0.54 2.28
N MET A 282 15.30 -1.80 2.68
CA MET A 282 14.89 -2.19 4.02
C MET A 282 15.92 -1.78 5.08
N GLU A 283 17.22 -1.90 4.79
CA GLU A 283 18.28 -1.37 5.65
C GLU A 283 18.20 0.15 5.78
N PHE A 284 17.91 0.85 4.67
CA PHE A 284 17.71 2.30 4.68
C PHE A 284 16.55 2.71 5.60
N PHE A 285 15.40 2.04 5.51
CA PHE A 285 14.26 2.33 6.38
C PHE A 285 14.59 2.09 7.85
N ASN A 286 15.20 0.95 8.17
CA ASN A 286 15.59 0.60 9.54
C ASN A 286 16.59 1.61 10.14
N LYS A 287 17.48 2.16 9.32
CA LYS A 287 18.52 3.09 9.78
C LYS A 287 18.03 4.54 9.90
N PHE A 288 17.20 5.00 8.96
CA PHE A 288 16.90 6.43 8.79
C PHE A 288 15.46 6.81 9.04
N ILE A 289 14.52 5.86 9.00
CA ILE A 289 13.08 6.12 9.14
C ILE A 289 12.56 5.58 10.47
N ASP A 290 12.72 4.28 10.72
CA ASP A 290 12.18 3.60 11.90
C ASP A 290 13.20 2.59 12.45
N LYS A 291 13.92 3.01 13.46
CA LYS A 291 14.89 2.13 14.15
C LYS A 291 14.15 0.99 14.85
N GLY A 292 14.55 -0.25 14.56
CA GLY A 292 13.87 -1.45 15.05
C GLY A 292 12.82 -2.02 14.09
N LEU A 293 12.66 -1.43 12.90
CA LEU A 293 11.74 -1.92 11.88
C LEU A 293 12.01 -3.40 11.54
N LEU A 294 13.24 -3.76 11.25
CA LEU A 294 13.60 -5.13 10.88
C LEU A 294 13.33 -6.13 12.01
N GLU A 295 13.62 -5.77 13.25
CA GLU A 295 13.33 -6.61 14.43
C GLU A 295 11.81 -6.83 14.58
N ARG A 296 11.01 -5.78 14.41
CA ARG A 296 9.54 -5.88 14.45
C ARG A 296 8.99 -6.78 13.34
N LEU A 297 9.50 -6.65 12.11
CA LEU A 297 9.11 -7.49 11.00
C LEU A 297 9.55 -8.95 11.19
N ASP A 298 10.73 -9.20 11.76
CA ASP A 298 11.20 -10.53 12.16
C ASP A 298 10.26 -11.18 13.18
N ASN A 299 9.84 -10.44 14.18
CA ASN A 299 8.88 -10.93 15.18
C ASN A 299 7.56 -11.37 14.53
N VAL A 300 7.03 -10.59 13.58
CA VAL A 300 5.80 -10.93 12.87
C VAL A 300 5.94 -12.23 12.07
N VAL A 301 7.02 -12.35 11.28
CA VAL A 301 7.25 -13.53 10.44
C VAL A 301 7.40 -14.82 11.27
N ASN A 302 8.09 -14.72 12.41
CA ASN A 302 8.44 -15.86 13.24
C ASN A 302 7.39 -16.20 14.32
N SER A 303 6.37 -15.37 14.53
CA SER A 303 5.32 -15.64 15.50
C SER A 303 4.09 -16.30 14.88
N ASN A 304 3.38 -17.11 15.67
CA ASN A 304 1.99 -17.45 15.36
C ASN A 304 1.09 -16.32 15.87
N PHE A 305 0.19 -15.83 15.04
CA PHE A 305 -0.69 -14.73 15.40
C PHE A 305 -1.67 -15.18 16.49
N ALA A 306 -1.89 -14.34 17.49
CA ALA A 306 -2.89 -14.61 18.51
C ALA A 306 -4.30 -14.49 17.92
N ARG A 307 -5.26 -15.20 18.52
CA ARG A 307 -6.69 -15.13 18.14
C ARG A 307 -7.49 -15.02 19.42
N ILE A 308 -8.23 -13.95 19.54
CA ILE A 308 -9.08 -13.65 20.72
C ILE A 308 -10.40 -13.08 20.24
N SER A 309 -11.47 -13.26 21.05
CA SER A 309 -12.73 -12.59 20.77
C SER A 309 -12.68 -11.09 21.15
N TYR A 310 -13.54 -10.30 20.53
CA TYR A 310 -13.73 -8.90 20.90
C TYR A 310 -14.08 -8.75 22.38
N THR A 311 -14.93 -9.64 22.90
CA THR A 311 -15.30 -9.64 24.32
C THR A 311 -14.07 -9.84 25.24
N GLU A 312 -13.22 -10.81 24.93
CA GLU A 312 -11.96 -11.03 25.67
C GLU A 312 -11.01 -9.83 25.54
N ALA A 313 -10.91 -9.23 24.33
CA ALA A 313 -10.10 -8.03 24.11
C ALA A 313 -10.57 -6.86 25.00
N VAL A 314 -11.87 -6.57 25.04
CA VAL A 314 -12.45 -5.52 25.89
C VAL A 314 -12.16 -5.80 27.36
N GLU A 315 -12.36 -7.05 27.83
CA GLU A 315 -12.07 -7.42 29.22
C GLU A 315 -10.60 -7.25 29.60
N MET A 316 -9.68 -7.64 28.70
CA MET A 316 -8.24 -7.48 28.92
C MET A 316 -7.85 -5.99 29.03
N LEU A 317 -8.38 -5.16 28.13
CA LEU A 317 -8.13 -3.72 28.14
C LEU A 317 -8.68 -3.07 29.43
N GLN A 318 -9.89 -3.39 29.84
CA GLN A 318 -10.49 -2.89 31.09
C GLN A 318 -9.70 -3.29 32.34
N LYS A 319 -9.20 -4.54 32.36
CA LYS A 319 -8.42 -5.09 33.49
C LYS A 319 -6.95 -4.63 33.48
N SER A 320 -6.46 -4.04 32.41
CA SER A 320 -5.04 -3.66 32.25
C SER A 320 -4.57 -2.56 33.21
N GLY A 321 -5.47 -1.72 33.67
CA GLY A 321 -5.16 -0.52 34.46
C GLY A 321 -4.53 0.63 33.64
N ALA A 322 -4.38 0.46 32.33
CA ALA A 322 -3.91 1.51 31.46
C ALA A 322 -4.93 2.66 31.35
N LYS A 323 -4.43 3.87 31.16
CA LYS A 323 -5.29 5.03 30.91
C LYS A 323 -5.36 5.27 29.41
N PHE A 324 -6.54 5.12 28.86
CA PHE A 324 -6.84 5.39 27.47
C PHE A 324 -7.52 6.75 27.32
N GLU A 325 -7.33 7.39 26.18
CA GLU A 325 -8.02 8.64 25.82
C GLU A 325 -9.51 8.38 25.57
N TYR A 326 -9.81 7.25 24.92
CA TYR A 326 -11.17 6.81 24.61
C TYR A 326 -11.62 5.71 25.58
N PRO A 327 -12.92 5.67 25.95
CA PRO A 327 -13.44 4.65 26.86
C PRO A 327 -13.34 3.25 26.22
N VAL A 328 -13.14 2.24 27.06
CA VAL A 328 -13.19 0.83 26.67
C VAL A 328 -14.47 0.21 27.18
N GLU A 329 -15.45 0.09 26.31
CA GLU A 329 -16.77 -0.46 26.63
C GLU A 329 -17.18 -1.48 25.57
N TRP A 330 -17.97 -2.49 25.96
CA TRP A 330 -18.47 -3.47 24.99
C TRP A 330 -19.51 -2.82 24.08
N GLY A 331 -19.39 -3.03 22.77
CA GLY A 331 -20.30 -2.50 21.76
C GLY A 331 -19.78 -1.26 21.02
N ILE A 332 -18.59 -0.75 21.35
CA ILE A 332 -17.95 0.36 20.65
C ILE A 332 -16.74 -0.11 19.84
N ASP A 333 -16.37 0.65 18.80
CA ASP A 333 -15.16 0.37 18.03
C ASP A 333 -13.91 0.54 18.88
N LEU A 334 -12.99 -0.43 18.78
CA LEU A 334 -11.65 -0.30 19.33
C LEU A 334 -10.90 0.80 18.61
N GLN A 335 -10.34 1.73 19.37
CA GLN A 335 -9.52 2.79 18.81
C GLN A 335 -8.06 2.32 18.66
N THR A 336 -7.31 3.01 17.83
CA THR A 336 -5.89 2.67 17.58
C THR A 336 -5.05 2.46 18.83
N GLU A 337 -5.30 3.22 19.89
CA GLU A 337 -4.59 3.05 21.17
C GLU A 337 -4.90 1.70 21.82
N HIS A 338 -6.15 1.23 21.73
CA HIS A 338 -6.59 -0.07 22.23
C HIS A 338 -5.93 -1.22 21.44
N GLU A 339 -5.96 -1.12 20.10
CA GLU A 339 -5.37 -2.09 19.19
C GLU A 339 -3.86 -2.24 19.38
N ARG A 340 -3.16 -1.11 19.51
CA ARG A 340 -1.73 -1.11 19.78
C ARG A 340 -1.41 -1.64 21.15
N TYR A 341 -2.20 -1.35 22.18
CA TYR A 341 -2.01 -1.90 23.51
C TYR A 341 -2.11 -3.43 23.52
N LEU A 342 -3.09 -3.99 22.80
CA LEU A 342 -3.22 -5.44 22.63
C LEU A 342 -1.97 -6.06 21.97
N THR A 343 -1.48 -5.44 20.90
CA THR A 343 -0.39 -5.98 20.09
C THR A 343 1.01 -5.69 20.63
N GLU A 344 1.21 -4.55 21.33
CA GLU A 344 2.52 -4.09 21.79
C GLU A 344 2.78 -4.43 23.26
N GLU A 345 1.76 -4.37 24.12
CA GLU A 345 1.92 -4.57 25.56
C GLU A 345 1.49 -5.97 26.02
N ILE A 346 0.31 -6.43 25.58
CA ILE A 346 -0.25 -7.71 26.05
C ILE A 346 0.37 -8.89 25.28
N TYR A 347 0.23 -8.94 23.95
CA TYR A 347 0.64 -10.09 23.15
C TYR A 347 2.05 -9.97 22.55
N LYS A 348 2.55 -8.78 22.36
CA LYS A 348 3.85 -8.45 21.72
C LYS A 348 4.03 -9.12 20.35
N LYS A 349 2.94 -9.27 19.61
CA LYS A 349 2.83 -9.90 18.30
C LYS A 349 1.50 -9.55 17.65
N PRO A 350 1.29 -9.89 16.36
CA PRO A 350 -0.01 -9.70 15.70
C PRO A 350 -1.13 -10.48 16.40
N VAL A 351 -2.33 -9.90 16.38
CA VAL A 351 -3.53 -10.43 17.03
C VAL A 351 -4.71 -10.33 16.08
N PHE A 352 -5.41 -11.43 15.85
CA PHE A 352 -6.76 -11.41 15.32
C PHE A 352 -7.74 -11.20 16.45
N VAL A 353 -8.59 -10.18 16.32
CA VAL A 353 -9.75 -9.96 17.20
C VAL A 353 -10.99 -10.40 16.44
N THR A 354 -11.78 -11.32 16.99
CA THR A 354 -12.92 -11.95 16.33
C THR A 354 -14.24 -11.66 17.02
N ASP A 355 -15.35 -11.98 16.35
CA ASP A 355 -16.68 -11.99 16.93
C ASP A 355 -17.10 -10.63 17.51
N TYR A 356 -17.04 -9.62 16.64
CA TYR A 356 -17.42 -8.26 16.97
C TYR A 356 -18.92 -8.08 17.17
N PRO A 357 -19.36 -7.08 17.95
CA PRO A 357 -20.78 -6.71 18.04
C PRO A 357 -21.35 -6.39 16.66
N LYS A 358 -22.52 -6.91 16.35
CA LYS A 358 -23.20 -6.71 15.04
C LYS A 358 -23.40 -5.23 14.71
N ASP A 359 -23.65 -4.39 15.74
CA ASP A 359 -24.07 -3.00 15.55
C ASP A 359 -22.95 -2.08 15.06
N ILE A 360 -21.70 -2.54 15.13
CA ILE A 360 -20.53 -1.81 14.64
C ILE A 360 -19.90 -2.47 13.40
N LYS A 361 -20.58 -3.43 12.76
CA LYS A 361 -20.09 -4.16 11.59
C LYS A 361 -21.12 -4.19 10.47
N ALA A 362 -20.65 -4.39 9.23
CA ALA A 362 -21.43 -4.33 8.02
C ALA A 362 -22.52 -5.44 7.93
N PHE A 363 -23.52 -5.19 7.10
CA PHE A 363 -24.73 -6.03 6.98
C PHE A 363 -24.48 -7.45 6.45
N TYR A 364 -23.46 -7.63 5.64
CA TYR A 364 -23.13 -8.89 4.97
C TYR A 364 -22.37 -9.89 5.85
N MET A 365 -21.99 -9.51 7.05
CA MET A 365 -21.21 -10.38 7.93
C MET A 365 -22.11 -11.42 8.60
N ARG A 366 -21.64 -12.67 8.67
CA ARG A 366 -22.41 -13.79 9.19
C ARG A 366 -22.75 -13.59 10.66
N MET A 367 -24.05 -13.62 10.96
CA MET A 367 -24.55 -13.54 12.33
C MET A 367 -24.21 -14.81 13.13
N ASN A 368 -23.60 -14.65 14.29
CA ASN A 368 -23.33 -15.76 15.21
C ASN A 368 -24.61 -16.23 15.91
N GLU A 369 -24.57 -17.42 16.53
CA GLU A 369 -25.70 -18.03 17.18
C GLU A 369 -26.27 -17.23 18.37
N ASP A 370 -25.46 -16.35 18.95
CA ASP A 370 -25.85 -15.46 20.07
C ASP A 370 -26.75 -14.30 19.61
N ASN A 371 -26.93 -14.07 18.31
CA ASN A 371 -27.65 -12.96 17.68
C ASN A 371 -27.18 -11.56 18.14
N LYS A 372 -25.97 -11.44 18.68
CA LYS A 372 -25.36 -10.20 19.16
C LYS A 372 -24.06 -9.88 18.45
N THR A 373 -23.33 -10.91 18.08
CA THR A 373 -22.02 -10.80 17.41
C THR A 373 -22.08 -11.36 15.98
N VAL A 374 -21.07 -10.98 15.20
CA VAL A 374 -20.87 -11.46 13.82
C VAL A 374 -19.51 -12.12 13.68
N ALA A 375 -19.39 -13.08 12.79
CA ALA A 375 -18.15 -13.78 12.48
C ALA A 375 -17.20 -12.88 11.66
N ALA A 376 -16.84 -11.75 12.24
CA ALA A 376 -15.84 -10.82 11.75
C ALA A 376 -14.48 -11.11 12.40
N ALA A 377 -13.40 -10.73 11.74
CA ALA A 377 -12.07 -10.71 12.33
C ALA A 377 -11.26 -9.55 11.76
N ASP A 378 -10.57 -8.81 12.64
CA ASP A 378 -9.63 -7.78 12.26
C ASP A 378 -8.22 -8.20 12.69
N LEU A 379 -7.24 -8.10 11.78
CA LEU A 379 -5.84 -8.34 12.11
C LEU A 379 -5.20 -7.05 12.58
N LEU A 380 -4.75 -7.05 13.81
CA LEU A 380 -4.02 -5.97 14.44
C LEU A 380 -2.51 -6.30 14.44
N VAL A 381 -1.68 -5.32 14.06
CA VAL A 381 -0.22 -5.47 14.08
C VAL A 381 0.45 -4.37 14.92
N PRO A 382 1.61 -4.66 15.55
CA PRO A 382 2.36 -3.67 16.32
C PRO A 382 2.74 -2.45 15.46
N GLY A 383 2.61 -1.25 15.99
CA GLY A 383 2.98 0.00 15.32
C GLY A 383 1.89 0.62 14.43
N ILE A 384 0.96 -0.19 13.91
CA ILE A 384 -0.13 0.29 13.03
C ILE A 384 -1.50 0.13 13.69
N GLY A 385 -1.81 -0.98 14.37
CA GLY A 385 -3.14 -1.42 14.73
C GLY A 385 -3.77 -2.23 13.60
N GLU A 386 -5.04 -2.00 13.28
CA GLU A 386 -5.73 -2.73 12.22
C GLU A 386 -5.06 -2.55 10.84
N ILE A 387 -4.75 -3.67 10.19
CA ILE A 387 -4.19 -3.74 8.83
C ILE A 387 -5.09 -4.53 7.88
N ILE A 388 -5.84 -5.51 8.38
CA ILE A 388 -6.80 -6.32 7.65
C ILE A 388 -8.10 -6.35 8.43
N GLY A 389 -9.22 -6.16 7.74
CA GLY A 389 -10.56 -6.43 8.25
C GLY A 389 -11.30 -7.39 7.34
N GLY A 390 -12.09 -8.31 7.90
CA GLY A 390 -12.82 -9.27 7.11
C GLY A 390 -13.84 -10.06 7.92
N SER A 391 -14.51 -11.01 7.24
CA SER A 391 -15.54 -11.84 7.88
C SER A 391 -15.82 -13.10 7.10
N GLN A 392 -16.47 -14.05 7.75
CA GLN A 392 -17.33 -14.99 7.05
C GLN A 392 -18.57 -14.21 6.60
N ARG A 393 -19.05 -14.47 5.38
CA ARG A 393 -20.18 -13.78 4.79
C ARG A 393 -21.49 -14.48 5.18
N GLU A 394 -22.58 -13.71 5.27
CA GLU A 394 -23.89 -14.29 5.57
C GLU A 394 -24.45 -15.04 4.34
N GLU A 395 -24.48 -16.35 4.45
CA GLU A 395 -24.99 -17.24 3.40
C GLU A 395 -26.51 -17.45 3.50
N ARG A 396 -27.10 -17.26 4.68
CA ARG A 396 -28.53 -17.50 4.94
C ARG A 396 -29.36 -16.30 4.46
N LEU A 397 -30.16 -16.49 3.43
CA LEU A 397 -30.94 -15.42 2.78
C LEU A 397 -31.86 -14.69 3.75
N ASP A 398 -32.60 -15.43 4.57
CA ASP A 398 -33.57 -14.88 5.53
C ASP A 398 -32.87 -14.01 6.62
N VAL A 399 -31.70 -14.44 7.09
CA VAL A 399 -30.90 -13.67 8.06
C VAL A 399 -30.34 -12.41 7.43
N LEU A 400 -29.79 -12.52 6.21
CA LEU A 400 -29.25 -11.38 5.46
C LEU A 400 -30.34 -10.32 5.18
N GLU A 401 -31.51 -10.77 4.71
CA GLU A 401 -32.66 -9.88 4.46
C GLU A 401 -33.17 -9.19 5.75
N ALA A 402 -33.22 -9.92 6.86
CA ALA A 402 -33.60 -9.36 8.15
C ALA A 402 -32.60 -8.28 8.61
N ARG A 403 -31.28 -8.55 8.43
CA ARG A 403 -30.24 -7.57 8.78
C ARG A 403 -30.31 -6.32 7.90
N MET A 404 -30.53 -6.47 6.60
CA MET A 404 -30.71 -5.34 5.69
C MET A 404 -31.92 -4.48 6.09
N ALA A 405 -33.03 -5.12 6.47
CA ALA A 405 -34.23 -4.41 6.95
C ALA A 405 -33.98 -3.65 8.26
N GLU A 406 -33.24 -4.26 9.20
CA GLU A 406 -32.81 -3.63 10.47
C GLU A 406 -32.00 -2.34 10.22
N LEU A 407 -31.13 -2.35 9.20
CA LEU A 407 -30.29 -1.21 8.82
C LEU A 407 -30.96 -0.24 7.82
N GLY A 408 -32.18 -0.52 7.40
CA GLY A 408 -32.92 0.34 6.45
C GLY A 408 -32.39 0.32 5.02
N LEU A 409 -31.66 -0.73 4.64
CA LEU A 409 -31.11 -0.88 3.30
C LEU A 409 -32.21 -1.32 2.32
N ASN A 410 -32.24 -0.71 1.13
CA ASN A 410 -33.19 -1.06 0.07
C ASN A 410 -32.70 -2.33 -0.65
N LYS A 411 -33.51 -3.39 -0.58
CA LYS A 411 -33.24 -4.68 -1.23
C LYS A 411 -33.14 -4.59 -2.75
N GLU A 412 -33.82 -3.62 -3.37
CA GLU A 412 -33.80 -3.45 -4.82
C GLU A 412 -32.41 -3.05 -5.34
N ASP A 413 -31.61 -2.37 -4.52
CA ASP A 413 -30.23 -1.97 -4.89
C ASP A 413 -29.25 -3.15 -4.81
N TYR A 414 -29.64 -4.21 -4.08
CA TYR A 414 -28.82 -5.41 -3.85
C TYR A 414 -29.49 -6.70 -4.36
N TRP A 415 -30.49 -6.61 -5.26
CA TRP A 415 -31.24 -7.78 -5.72
C TRP A 415 -30.37 -8.90 -6.27
N TRP A 416 -29.33 -8.55 -7.03
CA TRP A 416 -28.36 -9.48 -7.60
C TRP A 416 -27.49 -10.16 -6.54
N TYR A 417 -27.15 -9.45 -5.48
CA TYR A 417 -26.38 -9.97 -4.34
C TYR A 417 -27.22 -10.95 -3.51
N LEU A 418 -28.51 -10.66 -3.32
CA LEU A 418 -29.46 -11.56 -2.66
C LEU A 418 -29.71 -12.83 -3.48
N GLU A 419 -29.69 -12.75 -4.80
CA GLU A 419 -29.89 -13.92 -5.69
C GLU A 419 -28.76 -14.94 -5.56
N LEU A 420 -27.54 -14.54 -5.18
CA LEU A 420 -26.44 -15.47 -4.89
C LEU A 420 -26.78 -16.47 -3.78
N ARG A 421 -27.68 -16.11 -2.87
CA ARG A 421 -28.16 -16.97 -1.79
C ARG A 421 -29.30 -17.89 -2.21
N LYS A 422 -29.84 -17.72 -3.42
CA LYS A 422 -30.90 -18.59 -3.97
C LYS A 422 -30.36 -19.70 -4.84
N TYR A 423 -29.20 -19.53 -5.45
CA TYR A 423 -28.68 -20.41 -6.51
C TYR A 423 -27.38 -21.10 -6.07
N GLY A 424 -27.49 -22.03 -5.12
CA GLY A 424 -26.35 -22.81 -4.66
C GLY A 424 -25.48 -22.08 -3.65
N GLU A 425 -26.12 -21.52 -2.64
CA GLU A 425 -25.45 -20.87 -1.52
C GLU A 425 -24.40 -21.78 -0.86
N THR A 426 -23.32 -21.19 -0.41
CA THR A 426 -22.31 -21.90 0.40
C THR A 426 -21.65 -20.94 1.36
N LYS A 427 -21.08 -21.49 2.43
CA LYS A 427 -20.17 -20.72 3.29
C LYS A 427 -19.06 -20.10 2.46
N HIS A 428 -18.78 -18.85 2.68
CA HIS A 428 -17.66 -18.15 2.06
C HIS A 428 -17.15 -17.06 3.00
N ALA A 429 -15.88 -16.73 2.86
CA ALA A 429 -15.20 -15.76 3.71
C ALA A 429 -14.18 -14.98 2.91
N GLY A 430 -13.93 -13.77 3.34
CA GLY A 430 -12.97 -12.90 2.70
C GLY A 430 -12.53 -11.74 3.61
N TYR A 431 -11.58 -10.97 3.12
CA TYR A 431 -11.01 -9.85 3.86
C TYR A 431 -10.51 -8.75 2.95
N GLY A 432 -10.28 -7.57 3.53
CA GLY A 432 -9.65 -6.45 2.86
C GLY A 432 -8.32 -6.08 3.53
N LEU A 433 -7.24 -6.05 2.76
CA LEU A 433 -5.97 -5.47 3.16
C LEU A 433 -5.82 -4.10 2.51
N GLY A 434 -5.70 -3.04 3.30
CA GLY A 434 -5.30 -1.73 2.81
C GLY A 434 -3.84 -1.73 2.36
N PHE A 435 -3.59 -1.58 1.05
CA PHE A 435 -2.25 -1.67 0.50
C PHE A 435 -1.31 -0.61 1.08
N GLU A 436 -1.77 0.61 1.22
CA GLU A 436 -1.00 1.71 1.80
C GLU A 436 -0.63 1.44 3.26
N ARG A 437 -1.54 0.87 4.06
CA ARG A 437 -1.23 0.47 5.44
C ARG A 437 -0.14 -0.60 5.47
N MET A 438 -0.19 -1.56 4.54
CA MET A 438 0.89 -2.56 4.39
C MET A 438 2.23 -1.91 4.01
N ILE A 439 2.25 -0.94 3.10
CA ILE A 439 3.48 -0.22 2.76
C ILE A 439 4.00 0.61 3.93
N MET A 440 3.13 1.30 4.67
CA MET A 440 3.51 1.98 5.91
C MET A 440 4.16 1.00 6.90
N TYR A 441 3.58 -0.18 7.04
CA TYR A 441 4.10 -1.22 7.93
C TYR A 441 5.48 -1.74 7.51
N LEU A 442 5.67 -2.01 6.22
CA LEU A 442 6.93 -2.49 5.65
C LEU A 442 8.06 -1.45 5.72
N THR A 443 7.74 -0.17 5.69
CA THR A 443 8.72 0.92 5.55
C THR A 443 8.95 1.73 6.83
N GLY A 444 8.06 1.60 7.81
CA GLY A 444 8.05 2.45 9.01
C GLY A 444 7.61 3.91 8.76
N ILE A 445 7.11 4.20 7.56
CA ILE A 445 6.56 5.52 7.24
C ILE A 445 5.26 5.73 8.01
N SER A 446 5.16 6.85 8.71
CA SER A 446 4.06 7.14 9.63
C SER A 446 2.84 7.81 9.00
N ASN A 447 2.94 8.26 7.74
CA ASN A 447 1.86 9.01 7.08
C ASN A 447 1.54 8.40 5.71
N ILE A 448 0.28 8.05 5.50
CA ILE A 448 -0.23 7.44 4.27
C ILE A 448 0.07 8.28 3.00
N ARG A 449 0.13 9.61 3.13
CA ARG A 449 0.49 10.52 2.03
C ARG A 449 1.90 10.29 1.48
N ASP A 450 2.74 9.62 2.26
CA ASP A 450 4.15 9.38 1.91
C ASP A 450 4.41 7.98 1.36
N VAL A 451 3.38 7.17 1.23
CA VAL A 451 3.42 5.86 0.55
C VAL A 451 2.56 5.81 -0.71
N LEU A 452 1.88 6.89 -1.02
CA LEU A 452 1.14 7.12 -2.27
C LEU A 452 1.98 7.95 -3.25
N PRO A 453 2.01 7.64 -4.55
CA PRO A 453 2.70 8.47 -5.55
C PRO A 453 2.19 9.92 -5.55
N PHE A 454 0.89 10.11 -5.66
CA PHE A 454 0.20 11.38 -5.64
C PHE A 454 -1.02 11.25 -4.72
N PRO A 455 -0.91 11.64 -3.44
CA PRO A 455 -1.99 11.43 -2.48
C PRO A 455 -3.22 12.27 -2.79
N ARG A 456 -4.41 11.66 -2.61
CA ARG A 456 -5.71 12.34 -2.63
C ARG A 456 -6.26 12.38 -1.22
N THR A 457 -6.42 13.58 -0.69
CA THR A 457 -6.96 13.84 0.65
C THR A 457 -7.78 15.12 0.62
N PRO A 458 -8.62 15.40 1.64
CA PRO A 458 -9.39 16.64 1.66
C PRO A 458 -8.54 17.87 1.34
N GLY A 459 -8.97 18.66 0.35
CA GLY A 459 -8.26 19.86 -0.10
C GLY A 459 -7.02 19.65 -0.97
N VAL A 460 -6.68 18.39 -1.33
CA VAL A 460 -5.47 18.07 -2.10
C VAL A 460 -5.79 17.15 -3.28
N ALA A 461 -5.72 17.74 -4.47
CA ALA A 461 -5.84 17.04 -5.75
C ALA A 461 -4.82 17.56 -6.78
N GLU A 462 -3.74 18.21 -6.31
CA GLU A 462 -2.64 18.71 -7.13
C GLU A 462 -1.89 17.53 -7.80
N PHE A 463 -1.41 17.73 -9.01
CA PHE A 463 -0.78 16.76 -9.92
C PHE A 463 -1.81 15.81 -10.58
#